data_2a4b16795b680f8f38467124495023e0
#
_entry.id   2a4b16795b680f8f38467124495023e0
#
_cell.length_a   1.000
_cell.length_b   1.000
_cell.length_c   1.000
_cell.angle_alpha   90.00
_cell.angle_beta   90.00
_cell.angle_gamma   90.00
#
_symmetry.space_group_name_H-M   'P 1'
#
loop_
_entity.id
_entity.type
_entity.pdbx_description
1 polymer ?
#
loop_
_entity_poly.entity_id
_entity_poly.type
_entity_poly.pdbx_seq_one_letter_code
_entity_poly.pdbx_strand_id
1 'polypeptide(L)'
;KSRHEGTMNLDSVSIRNNVARETGADGTPSSSAVGNHGNMTIKNSNIHDNTSKGLANCGTETGQPVTLTVQDTEIYRNKSDGIHAYGEKSGAVIDGCNVHDNSGHGIRNSRTLTFSGGTTKSEQNGTANKFYYGLKNNAGGDIKIRTGLNITKSAETGISNAGSVTIAAGNTLTVKENRIGISNTGTFKADGTLDVQKNTGTAVKNSENGTFDLNSNSTIVNTMADGTAIINEGKGVFTVKSKTKPTISGKGKGISNSATFHYNGNGTVTGDTDNGIYNGSTGVLNVTGGVGVTGMQKPGISNAGTATISGTARV
;
A
#
# COMPACT_ATOMS: atom_id res chain seq x y z
N LYS A 1 21.04 -6.09 20.15
CA LYS A 1 20.78 -4.66 19.99
C LYS A 1 22.08 -4.00 19.54
N SER A 2 22.18 -3.57 18.28
CA SER A 2 23.31 -2.73 17.81
C SER A 2 23.09 -1.33 18.38
N ARG A 3 24.01 -0.84 19.19
CA ARG A 3 24.03 0.55 19.65
C ARG A 3 25.22 1.24 19.02
N HIS A 4 25.01 2.43 18.48
CA HIS A 4 26.02 3.32 17.89
C HIS A 4 26.88 2.70 16.76
N GLU A 5 26.80 3.21 15.58
CA GLU A 5 27.69 3.02 14.41
C GLU A 5 28.25 1.59 14.14
N GLY A 6 27.85 0.63 14.96
CA GLY A 6 28.23 -0.77 14.83
C GLY A 6 27.59 -1.42 13.60
N THR A 7 28.31 -2.37 12.99
CA THR A 7 27.77 -3.23 11.94
C THR A 7 27.43 -4.60 12.54
N MET A 8 26.24 -5.10 12.26
CA MET A 8 25.79 -6.43 12.69
C MET A 8 25.31 -7.22 11.48
N ASN A 9 25.81 -8.42 11.34
CA ASN A 9 25.36 -9.38 10.33
C ASN A 9 24.74 -10.59 11.04
N LEU A 10 23.52 -10.92 10.69
CA LEU A 10 22.80 -12.10 11.13
C LEU A 10 22.50 -12.93 9.89
N ASP A 11 22.97 -14.16 9.85
CA ASP A 11 22.73 -15.08 8.76
C ASP A 11 22.32 -16.44 9.30
N SER A 12 21.25 -16.99 8.73
CA SER A 12 20.75 -18.33 9.09
C SER A 12 20.41 -18.47 10.58
N VAL A 13 19.81 -17.42 11.20
CA VAL A 13 19.45 -17.41 12.62
C VAL A 13 17.95 -17.52 12.83
N SER A 14 17.57 -18.11 13.98
CA SER A 14 16.18 -18.11 14.47
C SER A 14 16.09 -17.26 15.74
N ILE A 15 15.27 -16.18 15.70
CA ILE A 15 15.04 -15.25 16.81
C ILE A 15 13.60 -15.38 17.24
N ARG A 16 13.37 -16.02 18.41
CA ARG A 16 12.03 -16.38 18.86
C ARG A 16 11.86 -16.31 20.36
N ASN A 17 10.58 -16.29 20.78
CA ASN A 17 10.19 -16.38 22.19
C ASN A 17 10.77 -15.25 23.07
N ASN A 18 11.12 -14.11 22.47
CA ASN A 18 11.55 -12.96 23.24
C ASN A 18 10.31 -12.28 23.85
N VAL A 19 10.40 -11.98 25.15
CA VAL A 19 9.30 -11.37 25.90
C VAL A 19 9.53 -9.86 25.99
N ALA A 20 8.51 -9.09 25.56
CA ALA A 20 8.51 -7.65 25.75
C ALA A 20 8.42 -7.32 27.26
N ARG A 21 9.29 -6.46 27.75
CA ARG A 21 9.27 -5.99 29.15
C ARG A 21 8.46 -4.72 29.33
N GLU A 22 8.19 -4.00 28.24
CA GLU A 22 7.51 -2.72 28.25
C GLU A 22 6.35 -2.71 27.24
N THR A 23 5.24 -2.17 27.65
CA THR A 23 4.10 -1.87 26.79
C THR A 23 3.91 -0.37 26.73
N GLY A 24 3.53 0.15 25.55
CA GLY A 24 3.10 1.53 25.41
C GLY A 24 1.80 1.81 26.19
N ALA A 25 1.41 3.05 26.29
CA ALA A 25 0.17 3.46 26.97
C ALA A 25 -1.10 2.85 26.35
N ASP A 26 -1.02 2.42 25.08
CA ASP A 26 -2.09 1.73 24.33
C ASP A 26 -2.08 0.21 24.52
N GLY A 27 -1.24 -0.30 25.43
CA GLY A 27 -1.07 -1.73 25.68
C GLY A 27 -0.29 -2.48 24.61
N THR A 28 0.25 -1.80 23.58
CA THR A 28 1.08 -2.43 22.54
C THR A 28 2.53 -2.55 23.00
N PRO A 29 3.23 -3.66 22.67
CA PRO A 29 4.64 -3.79 22.98
C PRO A 29 5.48 -2.68 22.34
N SER A 30 6.20 -1.90 23.16
CA SER A 30 7.09 -0.83 22.70
C SER A 30 8.42 -1.38 22.15
N SER A 31 8.84 -2.55 22.61
CA SER A 31 10.08 -3.21 22.24
C SER A 31 9.98 -3.98 20.91
N SER A 32 11.12 -4.49 20.45
CA SER A 32 11.25 -5.37 19.30
C SER A 32 12.16 -6.57 19.64
N ALA A 33 11.95 -7.71 18.99
CA ALA A 33 12.84 -8.86 19.14
C ALA A 33 14.23 -8.53 18.59
N VAL A 34 14.27 -7.80 17.46
CA VAL A 34 15.49 -7.27 16.86
C VAL A 34 15.35 -5.74 16.73
N GLY A 35 16.26 -4.98 17.34
CA GLY A 35 16.32 -3.52 17.22
C GLY A 35 17.61 -3.08 16.56
N ASN A 36 17.50 -2.37 15.41
CA ASN A 36 18.64 -1.79 14.72
C ASN A 36 18.84 -0.34 15.12
N HIS A 37 20.01 -0.03 15.65
CA HIS A 37 20.50 1.30 15.98
C HIS A 37 21.84 1.62 15.28
N GLY A 38 22.23 0.86 14.29
CA GLY A 38 23.46 1.00 13.50
C GLY A 38 23.23 0.42 12.11
N ASN A 39 24.24 -0.12 11.48
CA ASN A 39 24.10 -0.83 10.22
C ASN A 39 23.85 -2.31 10.49
N MET A 40 22.78 -2.86 9.93
CA MET A 40 22.41 -4.26 10.16
C MET A 40 22.02 -4.94 8.86
N THR A 41 22.51 -6.15 8.68
CA THR A 41 22.09 -7.06 7.62
C THR A 41 21.55 -8.35 8.25
N ILE A 42 20.37 -8.77 7.82
CA ILE A 42 19.74 -10.03 8.23
C ILE A 42 19.45 -10.82 6.96
N LYS A 43 19.91 -12.07 6.90
CA LYS A 43 19.73 -12.94 5.74
C LYS A 43 19.29 -14.34 6.18
N ASN A 44 18.53 -15.03 5.30
CA ASN A 44 18.19 -16.44 5.43
C ASN A 44 17.67 -16.83 6.83
N SER A 45 16.95 -15.94 7.48
CA SER A 45 16.67 -16.01 8.92
C SER A 45 15.18 -16.09 9.22
N ASN A 46 14.83 -16.43 10.47
CA ASN A 46 13.47 -16.48 10.95
C ASN A 46 13.33 -15.62 12.22
N ILE A 47 12.39 -14.65 12.23
CA ILE A 47 12.08 -13.80 13.38
C ILE A 47 10.61 -14.02 13.75
N HIS A 48 10.35 -14.82 14.80
CA HIS A 48 9.00 -15.30 15.02
C HIS A 48 8.63 -15.57 16.48
N ASP A 49 7.33 -15.69 16.73
CA ASP A 49 6.77 -16.04 18.05
C ASP A 49 7.27 -15.13 19.18
N ASN A 50 7.55 -13.86 18.88
CA ASN A 50 7.96 -12.88 19.89
C ASN A 50 6.74 -12.13 20.42
N THR A 51 6.75 -11.74 21.72
CA THR A 51 5.65 -10.95 22.32
C THR A 51 5.72 -9.45 21.98
N SER A 52 6.62 -9.07 21.07
CA SER A 52 6.90 -7.70 20.64
C SER A 52 6.82 -7.58 19.11
N LYS A 53 7.30 -6.45 18.56
CA LYS A 53 7.59 -6.35 17.11
C LYS A 53 8.67 -7.37 16.74
N GLY A 54 8.59 -7.92 15.53
CA GLY A 54 9.65 -8.79 15.03
C GLY A 54 10.95 -8.00 14.86
N LEU A 55 10.94 -6.97 14.02
CA LEU A 55 12.11 -6.17 13.67
C LEU A 55 11.78 -4.67 13.73
N ALA A 56 12.67 -3.88 14.31
CA ALA A 56 12.58 -2.42 14.31
C ALA A 56 13.87 -1.77 13.80
N ASN A 57 13.74 -0.83 12.87
CA ASN A 57 14.82 0.06 12.44
C ASN A 57 14.66 1.39 13.16
N CYS A 58 15.40 1.55 14.25
CA CYS A 58 15.17 2.62 15.23
C CYS A 58 15.98 3.89 14.94
N GLY A 59 17.00 3.84 14.06
CA GLY A 59 17.96 4.93 13.90
C GLY A 59 18.95 5.01 15.07
N THR A 60 19.88 5.95 15.01
CA THR A 60 20.86 6.22 16.05
C THR A 60 20.42 7.38 16.96
N GLU A 61 20.86 7.37 18.22
CA GLU A 61 20.70 8.50 19.15
C GLU A 61 21.52 9.73 18.71
N THR A 62 22.59 9.50 17.96
CA THR A 62 23.48 10.56 17.44
C THR A 62 22.98 11.20 16.13
N GLY A 63 21.88 10.68 15.56
CA GLY A 63 21.32 11.17 14.31
C GLY A 63 22.17 10.83 13.07
N GLN A 64 23.10 9.88 13.17
CA GLN A 64 23.84 9.38 12.02
C GLN A 64 22.96 8.50 11.14
N PRO A 65 23.16 8.51 9.81
CA PRO A 65 22.43 7.60 8.91
C PRO A 65 22.67 6.13 9.28
N VAL A 66 21.60 5.34 9.30
CA VAL A 66 21.68 3.89 9.52
C VAL A 66 20.95 3.14 8.43
N THR A 67 21.44 1.95 8.13
CA THR A 67 20.82 1.07 7.15
C THR A 67 20.41 -0.26 7.77
N LEU A 68 19.25 -0.74 7.37
CA LEU A 68 18.80 -2.08 7.64
C LEU A 68 18.60 -2.80 6.30
N THR A 69 19.26 -3.92 6.09
CA THR A 69 19.01 -4.80 4.96
C THR A 69 18.44 -6.11 5.47
N VAL A 70 17.28 -6.52 4.96
CA VAL A 70 16.66 -7.80 5.28
C VAL A 70 16.46 -8.56 3.98
N GLN A 71 17.06 -9.74 3.89
CA GLN A 71 17.03 -10.54 2.68
C GLN A 71 16.62 -12.00 2.99
N ASP A 72 15.76 -12.57 2.14
CA ASP A 72 15.35 -13.97 2.19
C ASP A 72 14.97 -14.44 3.62
N THR A 73 14.25 -13.60 4.35
CA THR A 73 13.95 -13.77 5.77
C THR A 73 12.43 -13.85 6.01
N GLU A 74 12.03 -14.79 6.86
CA GLU A 74 10.64 -14.90 7.32
C GLU A 74 10.43 -14.17 8.65
N ILE A 75 9.37 -13.35 8.74
CA ILE A 75 9.03 -12.58 9.94
C ILE A 75 7.57 -12.81 10.27
N TYR A 76 7.28 -13.63 11.29
CA TYR A 76 5.93 -14.12 11.48
C TYR A 76 5.53 -14.41 12.93
N ARG A 77 4.23 -14.45 13.19
CA ARG A 77 3.61 -14.72 14.50
C ARG A 77 4.15 -13.86 15.65
N ASN A 78 4.63 -12.65 15.34
CA ASN A 78 4.97 -11.69 16.37
C ASN A 78 3.71 -10.97 16.88
N LYS A 79 3.66 -10.64 18.18
CA LYS A 79 2.45 -10.06 18.81
C LYS A 79 2.24 -8.56 18.53
N SER A 80 3.04 -7.97 17.67
CA SER A 80 2.93 -6.60 17.17
C SER A 80 3.30 -6.55 15.68
N ASP A 81 3.86 -5.44 15.17
CA ASP A 81 4.26 -5.31 13.77
C ASP A 81 5.36 -6.33 13.39
N GLY A 82 5.31 -6.85 12.17
CA GLY A 82 6.41 -7.67 11.64
C GLY A 82 7.68 -6.82 11.51
N ILE A 83 7.63 -5.74 10.74
CA ILE A 83 8.73 -4.78 10.54
C ILE A 83 8.24 -3.36 10.84
N HIS A 84 9.01 -2.57 11.60
CA HIS A 84 8.76 -1.16 11.84
C HIS A 84 10.00 -0.31 11.58
N ALA A 85 10.01 0.49 10.50
CA ALA A 85 11.06 1.44 10.16
C ALA A 85 10.63 2.86 10.55
N TYR A 86 11.25 3.46 11.58
CA TYR A 86 10.82 4.76 12.11
C TYR A 86 11.95 5.70 12.53
N GLY A 87 13.17 5.21 12.68
CA GLY A 87 14.30 6.02 13.16
C GLY A 87 14.64 7.18 12.23
N GLU A 88 15.00 8.32 12.78
CA GLU A 88 15.46 9.44 11.98
C GLU A 88 16.71 9.06 11.15
N LYS A 89 16.79 9.59 9.93
CA LYS A 89 17.87 9.29 8.97
C LYS A 89 18.10 7.79 8.72
N SER A 90 17.09 6.94 9.01
CA SER A 90 17.20 5.50 8.77
C SER A 90 16.63 5.13 7.41
N GLY A 91 17.32 4.22 6.72
CA GLY A 91 16.83 3.55 5.52
C GLY A 91 16.68 2.05 5.75
N ALA A 92 15.70 1.44 5.10
CA ALA A 92 15.56 -0.02 5.09
C ALA A 92 15.44 -0.54 3.66
N VAL A 93 16.07 -1.68 3.41
CA VAL A 93 15.96 -2.46 2.17
C VAL A 93 15.40 -3.83 2.52
N ILE A 94 14.31 -4.20 1.86
CA ILE A 94 13.66 -5.50 2.03
C ILE A 94 13.75 -6.25 0.70
N ASP A 95 14.32 -7.43 0.72
CA ASP A 95 14.64 -8.24 -0.44
C ASP A 95 14.13 -9.67 -0.23
N GLY A 96 13.17 -10.13 -1.04
CA GLY A 96 12.71 -11.51 -1.04
C GLY A 96 12.10 -12.03 0.26
N CYS A 97 11.64 -11.16 1.14
CA CYS A 97 11.16 -11.53 2.46
C CYS A 97 9.68 -11.96 2.47
N ASN A 98 9.32 -12.78 3.47
CA ASN A 98 7.93 -13.13 3.76
C ASN A 98 7.56 -12.63 5.17
N VAL A 99 6.61 -11.68 5.24
CA VAL A 99 6.16 -11.04 6.49
C VAL A 99 4.70 -11.41 6.71
N HIS A 100 4.40 -12.35 7.64
CA HIS A 100 3.06 -12.91 7.72
C HIS A 100 2.61 -13.25 9.14
N ASP A 101 1.31 -13.39 9.32
CA ASP A 101 0.68 -13.80 10.59
C ASP A 101 1.10 -12.96 11.81
N ASN A 102 1.57 -11.73 11.62
CA ASN A 102 1.88 -10.84 12.73
C ASN A 102 0.59 -10.19 13.26
N SER A 103 0.48 -10.00 14.58
CA SER A 103 -0.75 -9.47 15.18
C SER A 103 -0.97 -7.98 14.92
N GLY A 104 0.07 -7.23 14.55
CA GLY A 104 0.04 -5.83 14.15
C GLY A 104 0.10 -5.65 12.64
N HIS A 105 0.69 -4.54 12.18
CA HIS A 105 0.95 -4.34 10.76
C HIS A 105 1.98 -5.35 10.26
N GLY A 106 1.86 -5.77 8.99
CA GLY A 106 2.94 -6.52 8.38
C GLY A 106 4.23 -5.69 8.35
N ILE A 107 4.17 -4.57 7.64
CA ILE A 107 5.28 -3.62 7.51
C ILE A 107 4.76 -2.21 7.81
N ARG A 108 5.41 -1.51 8.73
CA ARG A 108 5.12 -0.11 9.06
C ARG A 108 6.33 0.76 8.75
N ASN A 109 6.12 1.82 7.98
CA ASN A 109 7.18 2.74 7.57
C ASN A 109 6.86 4.19 7.95
N SER A 110 7.87 4.91 8.41
CA SER A 110 7.83 6.36 8.66
C SER A 110 9.04 7.07 8.04
N ARG A 111 9.89 6.36 7.28
CA ARG A 111 11.13 6.86 6.69
C ARG A 111 11.34 6.30 5.28
N THR A 112 12.56 6.11 4.85
CA THR A 112 12.84 5.52 3.55
C THR A 112 12.82 4.00 3.63
N LEU A 113 11.99 3.37 2.80
CA LEU A 113 11.88 1.93 2.65
C LEU A 113 11.96 1.56 1.17
N THR A 114 12.85 0.65 0.83
CA THR A 114 12.99 0.16 -0.54
C THR A 114 12.76 -1.34 -0.59
N PHE A 115 11.87 -1.78 -1.46
CA PHE A 115 11.75 -3.19 -1.86
C PHE A 115 12.58 -3.40 -3.11
N SER A 116 13.52 -4.36 -3.07
CA SER A 116 14.41 -4.68 -4.20
C SER A 116 14.77 -6.17 -4.21
N GLY A 117 15.43 -6.63 -5.25
CA GLY A 117 15.84 -8.03 -5.39
C GLY A 117 14.66 -8.98 -5.64
N GLY A 118 14.45 -9.94 -4.76
CA GLY A 118 13.35 -10.91 -4.86
C GLY A 118 11.97 -10.33 -4.50
N THR A 119 10.92 -11.04 -4.88
CA THR A 119 9.54 -10.66 -4.54
C THR A 119 9.31 -10.77 -3.04
N THR A 120 8.92 -9.67 -2.42
CA THR A 120 8.52 -9.64 -1.01
C THR A 120 7.01 -9.85 -0.88
N LYS A 121 6.61 -10.56 0.18
CA LYS A 121 5.21 -10.80 0.53
C LYS A 121 4.88 -10.21 1.90
N SER A 122 3.69 -9.63 2.03
CA SER A 122 3.11 -9.28 3.32
C SER A 122 1.69 -9.86 3.39
N GLU A 123 1.52 -10.93 4.17
CA GLU A 123 0.32 -11.77 4.13
C GLU A 123 -0.28 -11.99 5.52
N GLN A 124 -1.60 -12.06 5.60
CA GLN A 124 -2.34 -12.45 6.82
C GLN A 124 -1.93 -11.67 8.09
N ASN A 125 -1.51 -10.40 7.92
CA ASN A 125 -1.13 -9.57 9.07
C ASN A 125 -2.33 -8.83 9.65
N GLY A 126 -2.28 -8.57 10.96
CA GLY A 126 -3.31 -7.93 11.73
C GLY A 126 -4.27 -8.93 12.39
N THR A 127 -4.90 -8.47 13.46
CA THR A 127 -5.97 -9.21 14.16
C THR A 127 -7.32 -8.60 13.79
N ALA A 128 -8.35 -9.42 13.71
CA ALA A 128 -9.72 -8.95 13.49
C ALA A 128 -10.12 -7.86 14.51
N ASN A 129 -10.89 -6.89 14.06
CA ASN A 129 -11.38 -5.75 14.86
C ASN A 129 -10.34 -4.71 15.28
N LYS A 130 -9.14 -4.69 14.67
CA LYS A 130 -8.17 -3.61 14.82
C LYS A 130 -7.73 -3.10 13.45
N PHE A 131 -7.45 -1.80 13.35
CA PHE A 131 -7.00 -1.13 12.11
C PHE A 131 -5.55 -1.48 11.79
N TYR A 132 -5.28 -2.73 11.45
CA TYR A 132 -3.97 -3.19 11.03
C TYR A 132 -3.91 -3.43 9.51
N TYR A 133 -2.77 -3.16 8.93
CA TYR A 133 -2.53 -3.10 7.50
C TYR A 133 -1.40 -4.03 7.08
N GLY A 134 -1.47 -4.53 5.86
CA GLY A 134 -0.35 -5.26 5.28
C GLY A 134 0.90 -4.37 5.17
N LEU A 135 0.72 -3.15 4.66
CA LEU A 135 1.74 -2.12 4.57
C LEU A 135 1.16 -0.78 5.04
N LYS A 136 1.73 -0.19 6.07
CA LYS A 136 1.39 1.15 6.55
C LYS A 136 2.53 2.11 6.28
N ASN A 137 2.27 3.14 5.49
CA ASN A 137 3.20 4.24 5.27
C ASN A 137 2.69 5.51 5.95
N ASN A 138 3.34 5.91 7.02
CA ASN A 138 2.98 7.11 7.77
C ASN A 138 3.37 8.40 7.00
N ALA A 139 2.86 9.54 7.42
CA ALA A 139 3.29 10.84 6.92
C ALA A 139 4.82 10.98 7.05
N GLY A 140 5.47 11.50 6.01
CA GLY A 140 6.93 11.59 5.93
C GLY A 140 7.65 10.29 5.52
N GLY A 141 6.94 9.16 5.43
CA GLY A 141 7.48 7.92 4.90
C GLY A 141 7.61 7.94 3.37
N ASP A 142 8.72 7.41 2.84
CA ASP A 142 8.98 7.28 1.41
C ASP A 142 9.24 5.80 1.07
N ILE A 143 8.34 5.20 0.30
CA ILE A 143 8.43 3.79 -0.11
C ILE A 143 8.71 3.69 -1.61
N LYS A 144 9.76 2.94 -1.95
CA LYS A 144 10.17 2.64 -3.32
C LYS A 144 10.03 1.14 -3.61
N ILE A 145 9.15 0.79 -4.53
CA ILE A 145 8.92 -0.60 -4.95
C ILE A 145 9.67 -0.80 -6.27
N ARG A 146 10.81 -1.50 -6.19
CA ARG A 146 11.73 -1.79 -7.30
C ARG A 146 11.80 -3.28 -7.61
N THR A 147 10.86 -4.05 -7.12
CA THR A 147 10.69 -5.49 -7.36
C THR A 147 9.22 -5.86 -7.22
N GLY A 148 8.86 -7.13 -7.32
CA GLY A 148 7.52 -7.62 -7.00
C GLY A 148 7.20 -7.43 -5.51
N LEU A 149 6.01 -6.87 -5.22
CA LEU A 149 5.49 -6.79 -3.86
C LEU A 149 4.05 -7.30 -3.83
N ASN A 150 3.78 -8.29 -2.98
CA ASN A 150 2.46 -8.87 -2.80
C ASN A 150 1.92 -8.57 -1.40
N ILE A 151 0.77 -7.92 -1.32
CA ILE A 151 0.08 -7.60 -0.07
C ILE A 151 -1.27 -8.30 -0.09
N THR A 152 -1.45 -9.30 0.76
CA THR A 152 -2.66 -10.14 0.73
C THR A 152 -3.21 -10.45 2.12
N LYS A 153 -4.54 -10.62 2.19
CA LYS A 153 -5.25 -11.13 3.37
C LYS A 153 -4.97 -10.35 4.66
N SER A 154 -4.67 -9.06 4.55
CA SER A 154 -4.53 -8.22 5.74
C SER A 154 -5.89 -8.00 6.40
N ALA A 155 -5.92 -7.90 7.72
CA ALA A 155 -7.18 -7.86 8.47
C ALA A 155 -8.10 -6.69 8.07
N GLU A 156 -7.53 -5.56 7.63
CA GLU A 156 -8.30 -4.36 7.27
C GLU A 156 -7.93 -3.86 5.87
N THR A 157 -6.85 -3.16 5.71
CA THR A 157 -6.42 -2.54 4.46
C THR A 157 -5.10 -3.14 4.01
N GLY A 158 -4.98 -3.46 2.73
CA GLY A 158 -3.71 -3.92 2.17
C GLY A 158 -2.64 -2.87 2.34
N ILE A 159 -2.84 -1.67 1.77
CA ILE A 159 -1.91 -0.54 1.88
C ILE A 159 -2.63 0.70 2.42
N SER A 160 -2.13 1.26 3.51
CA SER A 160 -2.50 2.59 4.01
C SER A 160 -1.32 3.55 3.79
N ASN A 161 -1.51 4.56 2.94
CA ASN A 161 -0.46 5.52 2.59
C ASN A 161 -0.84 6.95 2.97
N ALA A 162 -0.05 7.54 3.87
CA ALA A 162 -0.10 8.97 4.21
C ALA A 162 1.22 9.70 3.82
N GLY A 163 2.23 8.96 3.36
CA GLY A 163 3.51 9.47 2.87
C GLY A 163 3.60 9.39 1.34
N SER A 164 4.73 8.92 0.84
CA SER A 164 4.99 8.70 -0.59
C SER A 164 5.17 7.21 -0.89
N VAL A 165 4.53 6.70 -1.94
CA VAL A 165 4.75 5.36 -2.49
C VAL A 165 4.99 5.49 -3.98
N THR A 166 6.07 4.88 -4.48
CA THR A 166 6.38 4.81 -5.90
C THR A 166 6.62 3.37 -6.32
N ILE A 167 5.87 2.91 -7.33
CA ILE A 167 6.14 1.65 -8.02
C ILE A 167 7.01 2.00 -9.24
N ALA A 168 8.25 1.55 -9.26
CA ALA A 168 9.15 1.79 -10.39
C ALA A 168 8.70 1.02 -11.65
N ALA A 169 8.95 1.59 -12.82
CA ALA A 169 8.62 0.99 -14.10
C ALA A 169 9.19 -0.45 -14.22
N GLY A 170 8.45 -1.33 -14.84
CA GLY A 170 8.80 -2.76 -14.99
C GLY A 170 8.51 -3.63 -13.77
N ASN A 171 8.09 -3.07 -12.65
CA ASN A 171 7.78 -3.82 -11.43
C ASN A 171 6.26 -3.92 -11.20
N THR A 172 5.85 -4.86 -10.36
CA THR A 172 4.43 -5.12 -10.07
C THR A 172 4.15 -5.07 -8.57
N LEU A 173 3.14 -4.28 -8.23
CA LEU A 173 2.52 -4.32 -6.91
C LEU A 173 1.17 -5.04 -7.01
N THR A 174 1.02 -6.11 -6.26
CA THR A 174 -0.23 -6.88 -6.15
C THR A 174 -0.87 -6.66 -4.79
N VAL A 175 -2.15 -6.27 -4.75
CA VAL A 175 -2.91 -6.04 -3.51
C VAL A 175 -4.25 -6.77 -3.59
N LYS A 176 -4.39 -7.89 -2.88
CA LYS A 176 -5.56 -8.78 -3.01
C LYS A 176 -6.09 -9.27 -1.67
N GLU A 177 -7.38 -9.59 -1.66
CA GLU A 177 -8.03 -10.29 -0.54
C GLU A 177 -7.94 -9.54 0.80
N ASN A 178 -7.95 -8.20 0.76
CA ASN A 178 -8.06 -7.33 1.93
C ASN A 178 -9.49 -6.75 2.01
N ARG A 179 -9.85 -6.07 3.10
CA ARG A 179 -11.13 -5.32 3.13
C ARG A 179 -11.04 -4.11 2.18
N ILE A 180 -10.06 -3.26 2.32
CA ILE A 180 -9.73 -2.20 1.36
C ILE A 180 -8.39 -2.56 0.73
N GLY A 181 -8.28 -2.45 -0.60
CA GLY A 181 -7.01 -2.70 -1.25
C GLY A 181 -5.98 -1.63 -0.90
N ILE A 182 -6.19 -0.40 -1.35
CA ILE A 182 -5.32 0.76 -1.09
C ILE A 182 -6.14 1.92 -0.56
N SER A 183 -5.71 2.52 0.55
CA SER A 183 -6.19 3.80 1.08
C SER A 183 -5.06 4.82 1.01
N ASN A 184 -5.25 5.88 0.22
CA ASN A 184 -4.25 6.91 -0.02
C ASN A 184 -4.72 8.28 0.44
N THR A 185 -3.96 8.92 1.33
CA THR A 185 -4.09 10.33 1.73
C THR A 185 -2.81 11.12 1.46
N GLY A 186 -1.75 10.44 1.01
CA GLY A 186 -0.46 11.01 0.61
C GLY A 186 -0.26 10.97 -0.90
N THR A 187 0.95 10.70 -1.35
CA THR A 187 1.31 10.57 -2.77
C THR A 187 1.48 9.10 -3.15
N PHE A 188 0.76 8.65 -4.17
CA PHE A 188 0.89 7.31 -4.72
C PHE A 188 1.18 7.40 -6.24
N LYS A 189 2.34 6.91 -6.66
CA LYS A 189 2.76 6.94 -8.06
C LYS A 189 3.01 5.53 -8.58
N ALA A 190 2.22 5.09 -9.55
CA ALA A 190 2.35 3.78 -10.19
C ALA A 190 2.97 3.92 -11.59
N ASP A 191 4.30 4.00 -11.69
CA ASP A 191 5.03 3.91 -12.97
C ASP A 191 5.14 2.43 -13.43
N GLY A 192 5.14 1.50 -12.50
CA GLY A 192 5.00 0.05 -12.71
C GLY A 192 3.55 -0.42 -12.64
N THR A 193 3.34 -1.71 -12.87
CA THR A 193 1.99 -2.32 -12.88
C THR A 193 1.39 -2.37 -11.47
N LEU A 194 0.15 -1.92 -11.36
CA LEU A 194 -0.66 -2.04 -10.17
C LEU A 194 -1.80 -3.04 -10.41
N ASP A 195 -1.84 -4.11 -9.62
CA ASP A 195 -2.87 -5.15 -9.66
C ASP A 195 -3.62 -5.21 -8.33
N VAL A 196 -4.82 -4.59 -8.30
CA VAL A 196 -5.68 -4.52 -7.10
C VAL A 196 -6.98 -5.26 -7.37
N GLN A 197 -7.17 -6.42 -6.75
CA GLN A 197 -8.31 -7.29 -7.01
C GLN A 197 -8.79 -8.04 -5.77
N LYS A 198 -10.00 -8.60 -5.85
CA LYS A 198 -10.59 -9.49 -4.83
C LYS A 198 -10.63 -8.90 -3.41
N ASN A 199 -10.60 -7.57 -3.28
CA ASN A 199 -10.78 -6.93 -1.98
C ASN A 199 -12.27 -6.87 -1.65
N THR A 200 -12.63 -7.02 -0.37
CA THR A 200 -14.03 -7.17 0.06
C THR A 200 -14.77 -5.85 0.29
N GLY A 201 -14.12 -4.72 0.11
CA GLY A 201 -14.71 -3.38 0.15
C GLY A 201 -14.32 -2.59 -1.10
N THR A 202 -13.58 -1.52 -0.97
CA THR A 202 -13.10 -0.69 -2.09
C THR A 202 -11.73 -1.16 -2.56
N ALA A 203 -11.49 -1.23 -3.89
CA ALA A 203 -10.18 -1.59 -4.36
C ALA A 203 -9.17 -0.45 -4.13
N VAL A 204 -9.46 0.79 -4.55
CA VAL A 204 -8.63 1.97 -4.30
C VAL A 204 -9.47 3.12 -3.77
N LYS A 205 -9.09 3.67 -2.63
CA LYS A 205 -9.65 4.89 -2.06
C LYS A 205 -8.58 5.97 -2.01
N ASN A 206 -8.81 7.10 -2.69
CA ASN A 206 -7.97 8.29 -2.64
C ASN A 206 -8.77 9.41 -1.98
N SER A 207 -8.31 9.94 -0.87
CA SER A 207 -9.08 10.85 -0.04
C SER A 207 -8.22 11.97 0.57
N GLU A 208 -8.85 12.88 1.27
CA GLU A 208 -8.22 14.06 1.87
C GLU A 208 -7.47 14.89 0.81
N ASN A 209 -6.15 15.03 0.92
CA ASN A 209 -5.28 15.71 -0.04
C ASN A 209 -4.47 14.70 -0.88
N GLY A 210 -4.89 13.44 -0.94
CA GLY A 210 -4.16 12.38 -1.61
C GLY A 210 -3.99 12.62 -3.11
N THR A 211 -2.80 12.39 -3.62
CA THR A 211 -2.50 12.38 -5.07
C THR A 211 -2.25 10.95 -5.50
N PHE A 212 -2.95 10.48 -6.53
CA PHE A 212 -2.80 9.15 -7.08
C PHE A 212 -2.55 9.22 -8.58
N ASP A 213 -1.34 8.90 -9.01
CA ASP A 213 -0.93 8.87 -10.41
C ASP A 213 -0.81 7.44 -10.93
N LEU A 214 -1.65 7.07 -11.87
CA LEU A 214 -1.64 5.79 -12.58
C LEU A 214 -0.96 5.97 -13.94
N ASN A 215 0.32 5.64 -14.02
CA ASN A 215 1.17 5.87 -15.17
C ASN A 215 1.45 4.59 -15.98
N SER A 216 0.74 3.49 -15.69
CA SER A 216 0.95 2.18 -16.30
C SER A 216 -0.35 1.49 -16.66
N ASN A 217 -0.25 0.43 -17.44
CA ASN A 217 -1.37 -0.47 -17.67
C ASN A 217 -1.59 -1.28 -16.39
N SER A 218 -2.67 -1.03 -15.72
CA SER A 218 -2.98 -1.57 -14.39
C SER A 218 -4.38 -2.17 -14.36
N THR A 219 -4.61 -3.06 -13.41
CA THR A 219 -5.90 -3.70 -13.17
C THR A 219 -6.40 -3.31 -11.78
N ILE A 220 -7.53 -2.61 -11.74
CA ILE A 220 -8.19 -2.21 -10.48
C ILE A 220 -9.62 -2.74 -10.53
N VAL A 221 -9.88 -3.85 -9.84
CA VAL A 221 -11.13 -4.57 -9.92
C VAL A 221 -11.72 -4.80 -8.54
N ASN A 222 -12.99 -4.47 -8.39
CA ASN A 222 -13.79 -4.81 -7.23
C ASN A 222 -14.92 -5.76 -7.64
N THR A 223 -14.89 -6.97 -7.11
CA THR A 223 -15.85 -8.05 -7.42
C THR A 223 -16.97 -8.22 -6.38
N MET A 224 -16.97 -7.41 -5.32
CA MET A 224 -18.01 -7.46 -4.29
C MET A 224 -19.31 -6.82 -4.80
N ALA A 225 -20.44 -7.39 -4.41
CA ALA A 225 -21.75 -6.81 -4.70
C ALA A 225 -21.76 -5.32 -4.29
N ASP A 226 -22.21 -4.45 -5.19
CA ASP A 226 -22.22 -2.99 -5.04
C ASP A 226 -20.84 -2.32 -4.78
N GLY A 227 -19.75 -3.10 -4.90
CA GLY A 227 -18.39 -2.65 -4.67
C GLY A 227 -17.91 -1.65 -5.74
N THR A 228 -17.31 -0.54 -5.30
CA THR A 228 -16.70 0.47 -6.16
C THR A 228 -15.21 0.18 -6.35
N ALA A 229 -14.72 0.24 -7.60
CA ALA A 229 -13.30 0.00 -7.85
C ALA A 229 -12.46 1.19 -7.37
N ILE A 230 -12.77 2.41 -7.77
CA ILE A 230 -12.05 3.62 -7.33
C ILE A 230 -13.03 4.60 -6.67
N ILE A 231 -12.71 5.03 -5.46
CA ILE A 231 -13.33 6.17 -4.79
C ILE A 231 -12.29 7.30 -4.72
N ASN A 232 -12.64 8.48 -5.26
CA ASN A 232 -11.84 9.69 -5.16
C ASN A 232 -12.68 10.78 -4.50
N GLU A 233 -12.28 11.22 -3.31
CA GLU A 233 -13.08 12.12 -2.47
C GLU A 233 -12.24 13.17 -1.73
N GLY A 234 -12.91 14.09 -1.04
CA GLY A 234 -12.27 15.19 -0.30
C GLY A 234 -11.62 16.20 -1.26
N LYS A 235 -10.33 16.40 -1.16
CA LYS A 235 -9.52 17.20 -2.09
C LYS A 235 -8.56 16.33 -2.90
N GLY A 236 -8.83 15.03 -2.98
CA GLY A 236 -8.00 14.06 -3.67
C GLY A 236 -7.88 14.36 -5.17
N VAL A 237 -6.71 14.15 -5.73
CA VAL A 237 -6.48 14.22 -7.18
C VAL A 237 -6.10 12.81 -7.65
N PHE A 238 -6.89 12.27 -8.56
CA PHE A 238 -6.59 11.00 -9.21
C PHE A 238 -6.33 11.21 -10.69
N THR A 239 -5.20 10.74 -11.20
CA THR A 239 -4.82 10.91 -12.60
C THR A 239 -4.51 9.57 -13.25
N VAL A 240 -5.23 9.23 -14.31
CA VAL A 240 -4.85 8.20 -15.27
C VAL A 240 -4.08 8.88 -16.40
N LYS A 241 -2.81 8.56 -16.57
CA LYS A 241 -1.91 9.25 -17.53
C LYS A 241 -2.17 8.83 -18.98
N SER A 242 -1.78 9.70 -19.88
CA SER A 242 -1.83 9.44 -21.33
C SER A 242 -1.05 8.17 -21.72
N LYS A 243 -1.46 7.50 -22.78
CA LYS A 243 -0.88 6.24 -23.31
C LYS A 243 -1.05 5.01 -22.41
N THR A 244 -1.63 5.11 -21.21
CA THR A 244 -1.96 3.96 -20.39
C THR A 244 -3.30 3.35 -20.81
N LYS A 245 -3.45 2.04 -20.58
CA LYS A 245 -4.68 1.29 -20.86
C LYS A 245 -5.13 0.50 -19.63
N PRO A 246 -5.51 1.17 -18.54
CA PRO A 246 -5.94 0.46 -17.34
C PRO A 246 -7.30 -0.21 -17.56
N THR A 247 -7.52 -1.31 -16.83
CA THR A 247 -8.84 -1.92 -16.64
C THR A 247 -9.34 -1.54 -15.24
N ILE A 248 -10.42 -0.79 -15.19
CA ILE A 248 -11.07 -0.37 -13.93
C ILE A 248 -12.48 -0.95 -13.95
N SER A 249 -12.80 -1.81 -13.00
CA SER A 249 -14.11 -2.47 -12.97
C SER A 249 -14.63 -2.61 -11.54
N GLY A 250 -15.84 -2.13 -11.30
CA GLY A 250 -16.57 -2.33 -10.04
C GLY A 250 -17.83 -3.17 -10.26
N LYS A 251 -18.14 -4.06 -9.34
CA LYS A 251 -19.44 -4.77 -9.35
C LYS A 251 -20.59 -3.77 -9.13
N GLY A 252 -20.39 -2.72 -8.34
CA GLY A 252 -21.21 -1.52 -8.30
C GLY A 252 -20.69 -0.50 -9.33
N LYS A 253 -19.97 0.55 -8.88
CA LYS A 253 -19.39 1.59 -9.73
C LYS A 253 -17.96 1.26 -10.14
N GLY A 254 -17.59 1.59 -11.37
CA GLY A 254 -16.18 1.62 -11.77
C GLY A 254 -15.43 2.72 -11.02
N ILE A 255 -15.89 3.96 -11.15
CA ILE A 255 -15.31 5.14 -10.48
C ILE A 255 -16.44 5.94 -9.79
N SER A 256 -16.22 6.31 -8.53
CA SER A 256 -17.00 7.29 -7.78
C SER A 256 -16.11 8.48 -7.46
N ASN A 257 -16.40 9.65 -8.07
CA ASN A 257 -15.60 10.85 -7.91
C ASN A 257 -16.43 11.99 -7.27
N SER A 258 -15.93 12.54 -6.17
CA SER A 258 -16.42 13.75 -5.55
C SER A 258 -15.29 14.79 -5.31
N ALA A 259 -14.15 14.60 -5.98
CA ALA A 259 -12.96 15.45 -5.94
C ALA A 259 -12.47 15.70 -7.37
N THR A 260 -11.17 15.72 -7.65
CA THR A 260 -10.65 15.96 -9.01
C THR A 260 -10.16 14.64 -9.63
N PHE A 261 -10.73 14.27 -10.79
CA PHE A 261 -10.35 13.09 -11.54
C PHE A 261 -9.95 13.44 -12.98
N HIS A 262 -8.73 13.14 -13.37
CA HIS A 262 -8.22 13.30 -14.72
C HIS A 262 -8.06 11.94 -15.39
N TYR A 263 -8.82 11.67 -16.44
CA TYR A 263 -8.69 10.46 -17.25
C TYR A 263 -8.08 10.80 -18.60
N ASN A 264 -6.77 10.66 -18.74
CA ASN A 264 -6.04 10.96 -19.97
C ASN A 264 -5.60 9.67 -20.71
N GLY A 265 -5.90 8.49 -20.15
CA GLY A 265 -5.57 7.18 -20.71
C GLY A 265 -6.55 6.67 -21.76
N ASN A 266 -6.32 5.43 -22.23
CA ASN A 266 -7.11 4.78 -23.28
C ASN A 266 -7.64 3.41 -22.83
N GLY A 267 -8.04 3.26 -21.59
CA GLY A 267 -8.50 2.01 -21.00
C GLY A 267 -10.01 1.84 -20.96
N THR A 268 -10.47 0.98 -20.06
CA THR A 268 -11.89 0.70 -19.83
C THR A 268 -12.30 0.98 -18.40
N VAL A 269 -13.51 1.50 -18.23
CA VAL A 269 -14.14 1.71 -16.93
C VAL A 269 -15.53 1.07 -16.96
N THR A 270 -15.78 0.09 -16.10
CA THR A 270 -17.03 -0.65 -16.05
C THR A 270 -17.67 -0.57 -14.67
N GLY A 271 -18.96 -0.24 -14.63
CA GLY A 271 -19.84 -0.48 -13.49
C GLY A 271 -20.85 -1.57 -13.86
N ASP A 272 -21.02 -2.60 -13.03
CA ASP A 272 -21.89 -3.73 -13.36
C ASP A 272 -23.35 -3.44 -12.93
N THR A 273 -23.59 -3.15 -11.65
CA THR A 273 -24.95 -2.84 -11.15
C THR A 273 -25.24 -1.34 -11.10
N ASP A 274 -24.23 -0.49 -11.29
CA ASP A 274 -24.34 0.97 -11.23
C ASP A 274 -23.53 1.62 -12.37
N ASN A 275 -23.23 2.91 -12.28
CA ASN A 275 -22.51 3.67 -13.31
C ASN A 275 -21.08 3.17 -13.53
N GLY A 276 -20.59 3.23 -14.76
CA GLY A 276 -19.15 3.12 -15.03
C GLY A 276 -18.39 4.23 -14.31
N ILE A 277 -18.79 5.50 -14.53
CA ILE A 277 -18.27 6.67 -13.80
C ILE A 277 -19.44 7.45 -13.19
N TYR A 278 -19.41 7.66 -11.87
CA TYR A 278 -20.26 8.58 -11.16
C TYR A 278 -19.44 9.80 -10.72
N ASN A 279 -19.79 10.99 -11.23
CA ASN A 279 -19.20 12.26 -10.82
C ASN A 279 -20.20 13.00 -9.93
N GLY A 280 -19.96 13.04 -8.63
CA GLY A 280 -20.83 13.66 -7.63
C GLY A 280 -20.84 15.21 -7.72
N SER A 281 -21.69 15.84 -6.94
CA SER A 281 -21.95 17.30 -7.01
C SER A 281 -20.71 18.19 -6.81
N THR A 282 -19.74 17.74 -6.05
CA THR A 282 -18.44 18.44 -5.82
C THR A 282 -17.35 17.94 -6.76
N GLY A 283 -17.63 16.92 -7.57
CA GLY A 283 -16.64 16.29 -8.42
C GLY A 283 -16.29 17.11 -9.66
N VAL A 284 -15.01 17.12 -10.01
CA VAL A 284 -14.46 17.62 -11.27
C VAL A 284 -13.93 16.43 -12.06
N LEU A 285 -14.52 16.15 -13.20
CA LEU A 285 -14.13 15.06 -14.10
C LEU A 285 -13.58 15.63 -15.41
N ASN A 286 -12.32 15.36 -15.71
CA ASN A 286 -11.69 15.74 -16.97
C ASN A 286 -11.29 14.49 -17.74
N VAL A 287 -11.87 14.27 -18.92
CA VAL A 287 -11.55 13.15 -19.82
C VAL A 287 -10.94 13.70 -21.09
N THR A 288 -9.65 13.46 -21.32
CA THR A 288 -8.93 13.87 -22.53
C THR A 288 -8.43 12.69 -23.35
N GLY A 289 -8.47 11.47 -22.79
CA GLY A 289 -8.08 10.23 -23.45
C GLY A 289 -9.21 9.51 -24.15
N GLY A 290 -8.90 8.32 -24.69
CA GLY A 290 -9.89 7.41 -25.27
C GLY A 290 -10.35 6.39 -24.23
N VAL A 291 -11.48 6.62 -23.59
CA VAL A 291 -12.02 5.70 -22.56
C VAL A 291 -13.29 5.01 -23.04
N GLY A 292 -13.32 3.67 -22.92
CA GLY A 292 -14.58 2.91 -22.97
C GLY A 292 -15.24 2.89 -21.62
N VAL A 293 -16.43 3.47 -21.49
CA VAL A 293 -17.17 3.49 -20.23
C VAL A 293 -18.47 2.72 -20.39
N THR A 294 -18.66 1.69 -19.61
CA THR A 294 -19.88 0.90 -19.61
C THR A 294 -20.52 0.85 -18.23
N GLY A 295 -21.82 1.09 -18.19
CA GLY A 295 -22.68 0.81 -17.04
C GLY A 295 -23.74 -0.21 -17.50
N MET A 296 -23.88 -1.35 -16.82
CA MET A 296 -24.79 -2.42 -17.29
C MET A 296 -26.25 -2.12 -16.96
N GLN A 297 -26.54 -1.51 -15.80
CA GLN A 297 -27.90 -1.22 -15.33
C GLN A 297 -28.21 0.28 -15.24
N LYS A 298 -27.20 1.11 -15.25
CA LYS A 298 -27.32 2.57 -15.24
C LYS A 298 -26.43 3.20 -16.30
N PRO A 299 -26.57 4.51 -16.62
CA PRO A 299 -25.73 5.19 -17.58
C PRO A 299 -24.23 4.96 -17.36
N GLY A 300 -23.47 4.79 -18.42
CA GLY A 300 -22.00 4.64 -18.35
C GLY A 300 -21.37 5.79 -17.55
N ILE A 301 -21.77 7.05 -17.86
CA ILE A 301 -21.34 8.24 -17.11
C ILE A 301 -22.59 8.93 -16.51
N SER A 302 -22.57 9.16 -15.21
CA SER A 302 -23.53 10.00 -14.49
C SER A 302 -22.80 11.19 -13.89
N ASN A 303 -23.26 12.41 -14.23
CA ASN A 303 -22.60 13.65 -13.78
C ASN A 303 -23.56 14.56 -13.04
N ALA A 304 -23.25 14.86 -11.78
CA ALA A 304 -23.91 15.86 -10.95
C ALA A 304 -22.99 17.08 -10.63
N GLY A 305 -21.69 16.97 -10.96
CA GLY A 305 -20.68 18.01 -10.76
C GLY A 305 -20.24 18.66 -12.06
N THR A 306 -18.97 19.01 -12.17
CA THR A 306 -18.38 19.57 -13.39
C THR A 306 -17.71 18.46 -14.19
N ALA A 307 -18.02 18.33 -15.48
CA ALA A 307 -17.37 17.37 -16.38
C ALA A 307 -16.93 18.05 -17.68
N THR A 308 -15.70 17.81 -18.09
CA THR A 308 -15.16 18.20 -19.39
C THR A 308 -14.68 16.94 -20.11
N ILE A 309 -15.26 16.64 -21.26
CA ILE A 309 -14.92 15.48 -22.10
C ILE A 309 -14.49 16.01 -23.45
N SER A 310 -13.19 16.03 -23.70
CA SER A 310 -12.59 16.47 -24.98
C SER A 310 -11.91 15.33 -25.74
N GLY A 311 -11.79 14.15 -25.09
CA GLY A 311 -11.28 12.93 -25.71
C GLY A 311 -12.37 12.06 -26.36
N THR A 312 -12.01 10.86 -26.77
CA THR A 312 -12.95 9.87 -27.32
C THR A 312 -13.54 9.05 -26.18
N ALA A 313 -14.65 9.49 -25.61
CA ALA A 313 -15.42 8.68 -24.68
C ALA A 313 -16.46 7.84 -25.47
N ARG A 314 -16.38 6.51 -25.34
CA ARG A 314 -17.43 5.59 -25.81
C ARG A 314 -18.22 5.14 -24.58
N VAL A 315 -19.49 5.46 -24.56
CA VAL A 315 -20.43 5.16 -23.48
C VAL A 315 -21.45 4.14 -23.95
#